data_725ebb7ffa687959b0db7073c1ba899b
#
_entry.id   725ebb7ffa687959b0db7073c1ba899b
#
_cell.length_a   1.000
_cell.length_b   1.000
_cell.length_c   1.000
_cell.angle_alpha   90.00
_cell.angle_beta   90.00
_cell.angle_gamma   90.00
#
_symmetry.space_group_name_H-M   'P 1'
#
loop_
_entity.id
_entity.type
_entity.pdbx_description
1 polymer ?
#
loop_
_entity_poly.entity_id
_entity_poly.type
_entity_poly.pdbx_seq_one_letter_code
_entity_poly.pdbx_strand_id
1 'polypeptide(L)'
;MAIVINDTVPRNQYTASAAQPAFNIDFEFIAVNDLKVYNGTTLLSYNASPSSASQYSVTGAGTNASGAGKKIDLGGGASLNDVITIIRDVPVARTSDFPSSGQFEIETLNTELDKITAMIADREDERLRSLYAPETDATNIDMAIPVKASRVGKLLAFNSSTGNPEAHDKLSTVTVSASEGTPSDSTASLSSDGRTLTLNLVFNPAGATGPQGPAGDMSEADTIALAVALG
;
A
#
# COMPACT_ATOMS: atom_id res chain seq x y z
N MET A 1 4.22 11.11 39.27
CA MET A 1 4.58 12.27 38.41
C MET A 1 3.79 12.09 37.14
N ALA A 2 2.96 13.04 36.75
CA ALA A 2 2.18 12.96 35.52
C ALA A 2 3.14 12.91 34.31
N ILE A 3 2.83 12.07 33.33
CA ILE A 3 3.51 12.05 32.03
C ILE A 3 2.93 13.17 31.20
N VAL A 4 3.75 13.94 30.52
CA VAL A 4 3.26 14.92 29.55
C VAL A 4 3.23 14.23 28.18
N ILE A 5 2.04 13.95 27.69
CA ILE A 5 1.87 13.45 26.31
C ILE A 5 2.05 14.63 25.35
N ASN A 6 3.10 14.59 24.56
CA ASN A 6 3.40 15.57 23.53
C ASN A 6 2.76 15.19 22.19
N ASP A 7 2.67 16.18 21.29
CA ASP A 7 2.25 15.97 19.89
C ASP A 7 3.38 15.30 19.09
N THR A 8 3.68 14.07 19.46
CA THR A 8 4.69 13.22 18.82
C THR A 8 3.98 12.03 18.20
N VAL A 9 4.34 11.72 16.96
CA VAL A 9 3.79 10.54 16.27
C VAL A 9 4.05 9.30 17.12
N PRO A 10 3.01 8.57 17.55
CA PRO A 10 3.14 7.44 18.48
C PRO A 10 3.66 6.17 17.79
N ARG A 11 4.70 6.33 16.99
CA ARG A 11 5.26 5.27 16.14
C ARG A 11 6.76 5.47 15.93
N ASN A 12 7.53 4.38 16.13
CA ASN A 12 8.90 4.27 15.65
C ASN A 12 9.04 3.08 14.70
N GLN A 13 9.87 3.21 13.69
CA GLN A 13 10.23 2.12 12.80
C GLN A 13 11.74 2.11 12.58
N TYR A 14 12.33 0.92 12.69
CA TYR A 14 13.75 0.70 12.59
C TYR A 14 14.06 -0.44 11.62
N THR A 15 15.11 -0.27 10.82
CA THR A 15 15.73 -1.40 10.11
C THR A 15 16.89 -1.89 10.96
N ALA A 16 16.81 -3.13 11.41
CA ALA A 16 17.77 -3.70 12.35
C ALA A 16 19.12 -4.00 11.71
N SER A 17 20.19 -3.79 12.48
CA SER A 17 21.49 -4.39 12.23
C SER A 17 21.51 -5.85 12.73
N ALA A 18 22.52 -6.63 12.35
CA ALA A 18 22.63 -8.03 12.78
C ALA A 18 22.69 -8.13 14.31
N ALA A 19 21.87 -9.02 14.87
CA ALA A 19 21.74 -9.28 16.30
C ALA A 19 21.43 -8.03 17.15
N GLN A 20 20.72 -7.04 16.59
CA GLN A 20 20.35 -5.84 17.34
C GLN A 20 19.28 -6.14 18.41
N PRO A 21 19.61 -6.01 19.71
CA PRO A 21 18.69 -6.41 20.78
C PRO A 21 17.72 -5.30 21.17
N ALA A 22 18.10 -4.00 21.04
CA ALA A 22 17.39 -2.90 21.64
C ALA A 22 17.00 -1.82 20.61
N PHE A 23 15.80 -1.24 20.80
CA PHE A 23 15.25 -0.18 19.96
C PHE A 23 14.61 0.88 20.84
N ASN A 24 14.97 2.14 20.65
CA ASN A 24 14.46 3.26 21.43
C ASN A 24 12.97 3.54 21.15
N ILE A 25 12.32 4.19 22.10
CA ILE A 25 10.94 4.67 21.97
C ILE A 25 10.99 6.19 22.15
N ASP A 26 10.63 6.94 21.09
CA ASP A 26 10.74 8.39 21.06
C ASP A 26 9.45 9.11 21.49
N PHE A 27 8.39 8.35 21.72
CA PHE A 27 7.09 8.85 22.18
C PHE A 27 6.80 8.41 23.62
N GLU A 28 5.84 9.08 24.27
CA GLU A 28 5.40 8.78 25.62
C GLU A 28 4.35 7.65 25.62
N PHE A 29 4.43 6.76 26.61
CA PHE A 29 3.45 5.72 26.88
C PHE A 29 3.35 5.46 28.38
N ILE A 30 2.17 5.06 28.85
CA ILE A 30 1.86 4.96 30.28
C ILE A 30 2.17 3.58 30.81
N ALA A 31 1.75 2.54 30.12
CA ALA A 31 1.90 1.14 30.51
C ALA A 31 2.51 0.30 29.39
N VAL A 32 3.15 -0.81 29.76
CA VAL A 32 3.74 -1.74 28.78
C VAL A 32 2.71 -2.32 27.81
N ASN A 33 1.46 -2.46 28.27
CA ASN A 33 0.35 -2.97 27.45
C ASN A 33 -0.19 -1.93 26.45
N ASP A 34 0.26 -0.66 26.53
CA ASP A 34 -0.08 0.37 25.57
C ASP A 34 0.77 0.28 24.29
N LEU A 35 1.71 -0.68 24.25
CA LEU A 35 2.60 -0.87 23.12
C LEU A 35 2.26 -2.13 22.33
N LYS A 36 2.33 -2.02 21.02
CA LYS A 36 2.41 -3.14 20.07
C LYS A 36 3.74 -3.08 19.35
N VAL A 37 4.43 -4.20 19.30
CA VAL A 37 5.73 -4.34 18.64
C VAL A 37 5.62 -5.39 17.54
N TYR A 38 6.07 -5.04 16.35
CA TYR A 38 6.06 -5.94 15.20
C TYR A 38 7.48 -6.17 14.69
N ASN A 39 7.76 -7.39 14.23
CA ASN A 39 8.87 -7.69 13.34
C ASN A 39 8.27 -8.00 11.95
N GLY A 40 8.50 -7.14 10.99
CA GLY A 40 7.79 -7.15 9.71
C GLY A 40 6.27 -7.04 9.94
N THR A 41 5.52 -8.10 9.63
CA THR A 41 4.07 -8.19 9.84
C THR A 41 3.69 -9.00 11.10
N THR A 42 4.66 -9.58 11.79
CA THR A 42 4.43 -10.46 12.94
C THR A 42 4.37 -9.64 14.23
N LEU A 43 3.25 -9.72 14.95
CA LEU A 43 3.11 -9.13 16.28
C LEU A 43 3.92 -9.96 17.29
N LEU A 44 4.79 -9.28 18.03
CA LEU A 44 5.59 -9.87 19.10
C LEU A 44 4.80 -9.87 20.42
N SER A 45 5.17 -10.76 21.34
CA SER A 45 4.55 -10.83 22.66
C SER A 45 5.41 -10.16 23.72
N TYR A 46 4.75 -9.44 24.64
CA TYR A 46 5.44 -8.89 25.82
C TYR A 46 5.84 -10.00 26.78
N ASN A 47 7.08 -9.93 27.27
CA ASN A 47 7.60 -10.75 28.35
C ASN A 47 8.65 -9.95 29.12
N ALA A 48 8.53 -9.86 30.45
CA ALA A 48 9.48 -9.10 31.27
C ALA A 48 10.93 -9.65 31.19
N SER A 49 11.08 -10.93 30.82
CA SER A 49 12.37 -11.60 30.61
C SER A 49 12.32 -12.35 29.26
N PRO A 50 12.43 -11.63 28.13
CA PRO A 50 12.27 -12.23 26.82
C PRO A 50 13.41 -13.23 26.55
N SER A 51 13.06 -14.42 26.05
CA SER A 51 14.01 -15.51 25.75
C SER A 51 14.10 -15.84 24.26
N SER A 52 13.31 -15.19 23.41
CA SER A 52 13.28 -15.43 21.97
C SER A 52 13.03 -14.15 21.20
N ALA A 53 13.36 -14.12 19.91
CA ALA A 53 13.11 -12.99 19.00
C ALA A 53 11.63 -12.68 18.77
N SER A 54 10.70 -13.57 19.18
CA SER A 54 9.26 -13.33 19.16
C SER A 54 8.73 -12.65 20.42
N GLN A 55 9.62 -12.33 21.37
CA GLN A 55 9.28 -11.70 22.63
C GLN A 55 10.08 -10.42 22.85
N TYR A 56 9.48 -9.45 23.54
CA TYR A 56 10.13 -8.19 23.91
C TYR A 56 9.84 -7.84 25.37
N SER A 57 10.79 -7.16 26.00
CA SER A 57 10.58 -6.43 27.26
C SER A 57 10.57 -4.93 26.99
N VAL A 58 10.11 -4.15 27.96
CA VAL A 58 9.97 -2.70 27.88
C VAL A 58 10.64 -2.04 29.08
N THR A 59 11.40 -0.98 28.84
CA THR A 59 11.95 -0.10 29.84
C THR A 59 11.37 1.31 29.70
N GLY A 60 11.16 2.02 30.80
CA GLY A 60 10.75 3.41 30.81
C GLY A 60 9.25 3.67 30.67
N ALA A 61 8.39 2.65 30.87
CA ALA A 61 6.94 2.84 30.95
C ALA A 61 6.59 3.84 32.09
N GLY A 62 5.63 4.73 31.81
CA GLY A 62 5.17 5.70 32.79
C GLY A 62 6.19 6.79 33.15
N THR A 63 7.21 7.04 32.34
CA THR A 63 8.24 8.04 32.59
C THR A 63 8.36 9.06 31.47
N ASN A 64 8.89 10.24 31.80
CA ASN A 64 9.29 11.28 30.82
C ASN A 64 10.75 11.08 30.35
N ALA A 65 11.31 9.86 30.50
CA ALA A 65 12.66 9.56 30.02
C ALA A 65 12.74 9.72 28.49
N SER A 66 13.89 10.11 27.99
CA SER A 66 14.17 10.25 26.55
C SER A 66 15.29 9.32 26.10
N GLY A 67 15.35 9.05 24.82
CA GLY A 67 16.38 8.21 24.21
C GLY A 67 16.41 6.80 24.82
N ALA A 68 17.59 6.30 25.21
CA ALA A 68 17.77 4.96 25.77
C ALA A 68 17.03 4.70 27.08
N GLY A 69 16.43 5.73 27.71
CA GLY A 69 15.60 5.59 28.91
C GLY A 69 14.23 4.96 28.64
N LYS A 70 13.76 5.01 27.37
CA LYS A 70 12.56 4.30 26.91
C LYS A 70 12.96 3.41 25.74
N LYS A 71 12.82 2.12 25.89
CA LYS A 71 13.20 1.16 24.83
C LYS A 71 12.47 -0.16 24.97
N ILE A 72 12.47 -0.92 23.87
CA ILE A 72 12.22 -2.36 23.89
C ILE A 72 13.54 -3.13 23.79
N ASP A 73 13.60 -4.30 24.40
CA ASP A 73 14.67 -5.27 24.24
C ASP A 73 14.09 -6.59 23.74
N LEU A 74 14.63 -7.13 22.64
CA LEU A 74 14.22 -8.41 22.06
C LEU A 74 15.06 -9.56 22.64
N GLY A 75 14.41 -10.65 23.02
CA GLY A 75 15.08 -11.76 23.70
C GLY A 75 16.12 -12.54 22.89
N GLY A 76 16.12 -12.43 21.57
CA GLY A 76 17.10 -13.05 20.68
C GLY A 76 17.81 -12.06 19.76
N GLY A 77 17.52 -10.76 19.91
CA GLY A 77 17.92 -9.74 18.95
C GLY A 77 17.18 -9.86 17.61
N ALA A 78 17.19 -8.79 16.84
CA ALA A 78 16.63 -8.77 15.49
C ALA A 78 17.70 -9.22 14.47
N SER A 79 17.28 -9.87 13.39
CA SER A 79 18.16 -10.21 12.28
C SER A 79 18.51 -8.99 11.44
N LEU A 80 19.57 -9.09 10.66
CA LEU A 80 19.93 -8.03 9.72
C LEU A 80 18.78 -7.76 8.75
N ASN A 81 18.44 -6.48 8.61
CA ASN A 81 17.34 -5.96 7.77
C ASN A 81 15.91 -6.29 8.28
N ASP A 82 15.74 -6.87 9.46
CA ASP A 82 14.42 -6.95 10.08
C ASP A 82 13.86 -5.53 10.28
N VAL A 83 12.57 -5.36 9.97
CA VAL A 83 11.88 -4.09 10.17
C VAL A 83 11.09 -4.17 11.47
N ILE A 84 11.59 -3.50 12.50
CA ILE A 84 10.94 -3.43 13.82
C ILE A 84 10.08 -2.19 13.87
N THR A 85 8.78 -2.38 14.09
CA THR A 85 7.80 -1.29 14.24
C THR A 85 7.25 -1.31 15.66
N ILE A 86 7.36 -0.19 16.35
CA ILE A 86 6.85 0.04 17.71
C ILE A 86 5.73 1.07 17.58
N ILE A 87 4.54 0.77 18.05
CA ILE A 87 3.41 1.70 18.05
C ILE A 87 2.79 1.76 19.43
N ARG A 88 2.27 2.92 19.82
CA ARG A 88 1.35 3.05 20.92
C ARG A 88 -0.06 2.73 20.43
N ASP A 89 -0.80 1.98 21.21
CA ASP A 89 -2.20 1.63 20.99
C ASP A 89 -2.88 1.51 22.35
N VAL A 90 -3.22 2.67 22.92
CA VAL A 90 -3.89 2.71 24.22
C VAL A 90 -5.31 2.17 24.09
N PRO A 91 -5.69 1.13 24.86
CA PRO A 91 -7.04 0.59 24.83
C PRO A 91 -8.08 1.66 25.18
N VAL A 92 -9.15 1.74 24.38
CA VAL A 92 -10.27 2.65 24.64
C VAL A 92 -11.09 2.08 25.79
N ALA A 93 -10.64 2.34 27.02
CA ALA A 93 -11.30 1.91 28.25
C ALA A 93 -11.04 2.91 29.36
N ARG A 94 -12.08 3.25 30.13
CA ARG A 94 -11.93 3.94 31.40
C ARG A 94 -11.65 2.91 32.48
N THR A 95 -10.47 2.98 33.10
CA THR A 95 -10.03 2.06 34.16
C THR A 95 -10.10 2.66 35.55
N SER A 96 -10.30 3.98 35.65
CA SER A 96 -10.40 4.71 36.92
C SER A 96 -11.84 5.14 37.18
N ASP A 97 -12.29 5.03 38.43
CA ASP A 97 -13.54 5.59 38.91
C ASP A 97 -13.25 6.62 39.98
N PHE A 98 -13.90 7.78 39.91
CA PHE A 98 -13.73 8.86 40.89
C PHE A 98 -14.80 8.70 41.96
N PRO A 99 -14.41 8.76 43.25
CA PRO A 99 -15.39 8.64 44.33
C PRO A 99 -16.39 9.80 44.30
N SER A 100 -17.65 9.47 44.53
CA SER A 100 -18.73 10.48 44.60
C SER A 100 -18.65 11.37 45.85
N SER A 101 -17.83 10.98 46.84
CA SER A 101 -17.55 11.73 48.06
C SER A 101 -16.17 11.34 48.62
N GLY A 102 -15.53 12.24 49.35
CA GLY A 102 -14.21 12.01 49.93
C GLY A 102 -13.10 12.80 49.23
N GLN A 103 -11.85 12.37 49.43
CA GLN A 103 -10.68 13.04 48.86
C GLN A 103 -10.60 12.78 47.35
N PHE A 104 -10.44 13.86 46.58
CA PHE A 104 -10.25 13.80 45.15
C PHE A 104 -8.75 13.65 44.79
N GLU A 105 -8.39 12.58 44.10
CA GLU A 105 -7.04 12.28 43.68
C GLU A 105 -6.72 12.96 42.36
N ILE A 106 -6.06 14.14 42.39
CA ILE A 106 -5.70 14.92 41.20
C ILE A 106 -4.75 14.13 40.28
N GLU A 107 -3.87 13.30 40.82
CA GLU A 107 -2.94 12.51 40.04
C GLU A 107 -3.67 11.45 39.20
N THR A 108 -4.72 10.86 39.72
CA THR A 108 -5.59 9.94 38.98
C THR A 108 -6.30 10.65 37.83
N LEU A 109 -6.80 11.88 38.06
CA LEU A 109 -7.40 12.67 36.98
C LEU A 109 -6.40 13.01 35.89
N ASN A 110 -5.19 13.47 36.24
CA ASN A 110 -4.15 13.76 35.26
C ASN A 110 -3.81 12.51 34.43
N THR A 111 -3.66 11.35 35.05
CA THR A 111 -3.41 10.09 34.35
C THR A 111 -4.51 9.74 33.35
N GLU A 112 -5.79 9.96 33.72
CA GLU A 112 -6.92 9.71 32.80
C GLU A 112 -6.94 10.71 31.63
N LEU A 113 -6.60 11.99 31.88
CA LEU A 113 -6.46 13.00 30.82
C LEU A 113 -5.31 12.67 29.87
N ASP A 114 -4.17 12.23 30.39
CA ASP A 114 -3.03 11.78 29.59
C ASP A 114 -3.39 10.57 28.72
N LYS A 115 -4.13 9.60 29.25
CA LYS A 115 -4.65 8.46 28.49
C LYS A 115 -5.57 8.89 27.35
N ILE A 116 -6.50 9.80 27.62
CA ILE A 116 -7.42 10.34 26.61
C ILE A 116 -6.63 11.03 25.50
N THR A 117 -5.65 11.87 25.86
CA THR A 117 -4.78 12.56 24.90
C THR A 117 -3.99 11.55 24.07
N ALA A 118 -3.44 10.51 24.69
CA ALA A 118 -2.73 9.43 23.99
C ALA A 118 -3.66 8.68 23.03
N MET A 119 -4.87 8.30 23.45
CA MET A 119 -5.85 7.64 22.58
C MET A 119 -6.23 8.49 21.36
N ILE A 120 -6.37 9.82 21.53
CA ILE A 120 -6.66 10.73 20.41
C ILE A 120 -5.47 10.77 19.43
N ALA A 121 -4.25 10.89 19.93
CA ALA A 121 -3.04 10.88 19.09
C ALA A 121 -2.85 9.56 18.34
N ASP A 122 -3.17 8.41 18.98
CA ASP A 122 -3.10 7.10 18.35
C ASP A 122 -4.14 6.99 17.21
N ARG A 123 -5.35 7.52 17.40
CA ARG A 123 -6.39 7.55 16.34
C ARG A 123 -6.04 8.50 15.20
N GLU A 124 -5.33 9.59 15.48
CA GLU A 124 -4.85 10.49 14.43
C GLU A 124 -3.77 9.80 13.56
N ASP A 125 -2.81 9.06 14.16
CA ASP A 125 -1.83 8.26 13.38
C ASP A 125 -2.54 7.21 12.50
N GLU A 126 -3.56 6.52 13.01
CA GLU A 126 -4.36 5.58 12.23
C GLU A 126 -5.11 6.28 11.08
N ARG A 127 -5.71 7.45 11.35
CA ARG A 127 -6.43 8.24 10.34
C ARG A 127 -5.52 8.65 9.19
N LEU A 128 -4.32 9.17 9.49
CA LEU A 128 -3.34 9.58 8.48
C LEU A 128 -2.87 8.44 7.57
N ARG A 129 -3.11 7.20 7.95
CA ARG A 129 -2.77 5.99 7.18
C ARG A 129 -3.99 5.30 6.57
N SER A 130 -5.16 5.93 6.71
CA SER A 130 -6.42 5.49 6.13
C SER A 130 -6.73 6.29 4.85
N LEU A 131 -7.65 5.78 4.07
CA LEU A 131 -8.23 6.52 2.95
C LEU A 131 -9.27 7.51 3.51
N TYR A 132 -9.02 8.80 3.35
CA TYR A 132 -9.94 9.87 3.79
C TYR A 132 -9.98 11.00 2.76
N ALA A 133 -11.07 11.75 2.76
CA ALA A 133 -11.18 12.94 1.93
C ALA A 133 -10.31 14.06 2.50
N PRO A 134 -9.54 14.81 1.66
CA PRO A 134 -8.89 16.03 2.08
C PRO A 134 -9.88 17.06 2.66
N GLU A 135 -9.42 17.89 3.59
CA GLU A 135 -10.26 18.94 4.22
C GLU A 135 -10.80 19.98 3.22
N THR A 136 -10.15 20.08 2.06
CA THR A 136 -10.54 20.99 0.98
C THR A 136 -11.64 20.45 0.10
N ASP A 137 -11.98 19.16 0.23
CA ASP A 137 -13.06 18.55 -0.54
C ASP A 137 -14.44 18.98 -0.04
N ALA A 138 -15.45 18.79 -0.86
CA ALA A 138 -16.82 19.15 -0.51
C ALA A 138 -17.33 18.30 0.67
N THR A 139 -18.14 18.88 1.53
CA THR A 139 -18.63 18.22 2.78
C THR A 139 -19.55 17.01 2.54
N ASN A 140 -20.01 16.81 1.31
CA ASN A 140 -20.88 15.69 0.94
C ASN A 140 -20.13 14.48 0.36
N ILE A 141 -18.80 14.48 0.38
CA ILE A 141 -18.01 13.31 -0.05
C ILE A 141 -18.11 12.24 1.01
N ASP A 142 -18.48 11.03 0.58
CA ASP A 142 -18.49 9.83 1.41
C ASP A 142 -17.33 8.91 1.01
N MET A 143 -16.32 8.78 1.87
CA MET A 143 -15.15 7.91 1.65
C MET A 143 -15.38 6.47 2.10
N ALA A 144 -16.61 6.09 2.45
CA ALA A 144 -16.93 4.71 2.77
C ALA A 144 -16.75 3.81 1.54
N ILE A 145 -15.95 2.76 1.69
CA ILE A 145 -15.80 1.77 0.61
C ILE A 145 -17.09 0.97 0.46
N PRO A 146 -17.46 0.55 -0.76
CA PRO A 146 -18.65 -0.26 -1.00
C PRO A 146 -18.73 -1.51 -0.12
N VAL A 147 -19.94 -1.96 0.21
CA VAL A 147 -20.16 -3.16 1.03
C VAL A 147 -19.44 -4.38 0.44
N LYS A 148 -19.08 -5.35 1.28
CA LYS A 148 -18.31 -6.55 0.89
C LYS A 148 -18.89 -7.24 -0.35
N ALA A 149 -20.22 -7.40 -0.41
CA ALA A 149 -20.89 -8.07 -1.54
C ALA A 149 -20.65 -7.36 -2.89
N SER A 150 -20.51 -6.03 -2.89
CA SER A 150 -20.30 -5.22 -4.10
C SER A 150 -18.83 -5.13 -4.53
N ARG A 151 -17.87 -5.31 -3.61
CA ARG A 151 -16.44 -5.09 -3.87
C ARG A 151 -15.62 -6.36 -4.07
N VAL A 152 -16.15 -7.55 -3.71
CA VAL A 152 -15.39 -8.81 -3.85
C VAL A 152 -15.04 -9.07 -5.31
N GLY A 153 -13.74 -9.23 -5.59
CA GLY A 153 -13.21 -9.49 -6.94
C GLY A 153 -13.17 -8.26 -7.86
N LYS A 154 -13.43 -7.06 -7.34
CA LYS A 154 -13.43 -5.81 -8.10
C LYS A 154 -12.22 -4.92 -7.79
N LEU A 155 -12.04 -3.88 -8.58
CA LEU A 155 -11.05 -2.83 -8.36
C LEU A 155 -11.71 -1.69 -7.57
N LEU A 156 -10.94 -1.05 -6.71
CA LEU A 156 -11.33 0.22 -6.10
C LEU A 156 -11.10 1.33 -7.12
N ALA A 157 -12.13 2.11 -7.38
CA ALA A 157 -12.08 3.30 -8.22
C ALA A 157 -12.77 4.46 -7.50
N PHE A 158 -12.71 5.64 -8.09
CA PHE A 158 -13.43 6.81 -7.60
C PHE A 158 -14.41 7.28 -8.66
N ASN A 159 -15.64 7.53 -8.24
CA ASN A 159 -16.69 8.02 -9.12
C ASN A 159 -16.30 9.36 -9.73
N SER A 160 -16.40 9.49 -11.05
CA SER A 160 -15.94 10.67 -11.79
C SER A 160 -16.73 11.95 -11.50
N SER A 161 -17.92 11.83 -10.92
CA SER A 161 -18.80 12.98 -10.63
C SER A 161 -18.81 13.32 -9.14
N THR A 162 -18.77 12.30 -8.26
CA THR A 162 -18.90 12.50 -6.80
C THR A 162 -17.57 12.39 -6.07
N GLY A 163 -16.55 11.73 -6.66
CA GLY A 163 -15.31 11.43 -5.99
C GLY A 163 -15.38 10.28 -4.96
N ASN A 164 -16.57 9.73 -4.73
CA ASN A 164 -16.76 8.66 -3.76
C ASN A 164 -16.12 7.34 -4.22
N PRO A 165 -15.61 6.51 -3.31
CA PRO A 165 -15.10 5.18 -3.63
C PRO A 165 -16.19 4.30 -4.25
N GLU A 166 -15.86 3.63 -5.34
CA GLU A 166 -16.76 2.67 -5.98
C GLU A 166 -16.01 1.39 -6.38
N ALA A 167 -16.78 0.34 -6.63
CA ALA A 167 -16.25 -0.96 -7.01
C ALA A 167 -16.41 -1.17 -8.51
N HIS A 168 -15.30 -1.08 -9.24
CA HIS A 168 -15.26 -1.32 -10.68
C HIS A 168 -14.88 -2.75 -11.01
N ASP A 169 -15.47 -3.27 -12.07
CA ASP A 169 -15.05 -4.56 -12.61
C ASP A 169 -13.64 -4.46 -13.18
N LYS A 170 -12.82 -5.45 -12.87
CA LYS A 170 -11.53 -5.59 -13.54
C LYS A 170 -11.72 -6.10 -14.95
N LEU A 171 -10.83 -5.73 -15.84
CA LEU A 171 -10.79 -6.27 -17.20
C LEU A 171 -10.74 -7.81 -17.13
N SER A 172 -11.74 -8.48 -17.66
CA SER A 172 -11.85 -9.95 -17.60
C SER A 172 -11.39 -10.62 -18.88
N THR A 173 -11.46 -9.92 -20.01
CA THR A 173 -11.15 -10.46 -21.34
C THR A 173 -10.41 -9.44 -22.17
N VAL A 174 -9.33 -9.88 -22.81
CA VAL A 174 -8.65 -9.13 -23.87
C VAL A 174 -8.74 -9.99 -25.12
N THR A 175 -9.47 -9.50 -26.12
CA THR A 175 -9.56 -10.15 -27.43
C THR A 175 -8.67 -9.39 -28.41
N VAL A 176 -7.76 -10.11 -29.03
CA VAL A 176 -6.89 -9.56 -30.09
C VAL A 176 -7.22 -10.30 -31.39
N SER A 177 -7.67 -9.58 -32.41
CA SER A 177 -7.87 -10.09 -33.77
C SER A 177 -6.83 -9.47 -34.68
N ALA A 178 -6.30 -10.27 -35.59
CA ALA A 178 -5.39 -9.81 -36.63
C ALA A 178 -6.02 -10.11 -38.01
N SER A 179 -6.00 -9.11 -38.90
CA SER A 179 -6.47 -9.28 -40.29
C SER A 179 -5.55 -8.52 -41.24
N GLU A 180 -5.61 -8.92 -42.53
CA GLU A 180 -4.96 -8.12 -43.58
C GLU A 180 -5.86 -6.97 -44.02
N GLY A 181 -5.29 -5.83 -44.31
CA GLY A 181 -5.98 -4.62 -44.73
C GLY A 181 -5.13 -3.39 -44.60
N THR A 182 -5.76 -2.21 -44.56
CA THR A 182 -5.04 -0.97 -44.33
C THR A 182 -4.79 -0.77 -42.84
N PRO A 183 -3.54 -0.50 -42.38
CA PRO A 183 -3.24 -0.33 -40.95
C PRO A 183 -4.07 0.73 -40.23
N SER A 184 -4.56 1.74 -40.97
CA SER A 184 -5.47 2.76 -40.44
C SER A 184 -6.84 2.22 -40.00
N ASP A 185 -7.19 1.00 -40.39
CA ASP A 185 -8.45 0.35 -40.03
C ASP A 185 -8.34 -0.39 -38.68
N SER A 186 -7.16 -0.35 -38.05
CA SER A 186 -6.99 -0.92 -36.72
C SER A 186 -7.83 -0.17 -35.70
N THR A 187 -8.54 -0.93 -34.87
CA THR A 187 -9.47 -0.37 -33.88
C THR A 187 -9.22 -0.97 -32.50
N ALA A 188 -9.53 -0.18 -31.48
CA ALA A 188 -9.59 -0.64 -30.09
C ALA A 188 -10.94 -0.21 -29.50
N SER A 189 -11.61 -1.12 -28.84
CA SER A 189 -12.87 -0.81 -28.16
C SER A 189 -12.93 -1.48 -26.80
N LEU A 190 -13.50 -0.77 -25.82
CA LEU A 190 -13.82 -1.30 -24.51
C LEU A 190 -15.33 -1.52 -24.44
N SER A 191 -15.76 -2.67 -23.93
CA SER A 191 -17.19 -2.93 -23.72
C SER A 191 -17.80 -1.91 -22.75
N SER A 192 -19.11 -1.69 -22.85
CA SER A 192 -19.83 -0.72 -22.01
C SER A 192 -19.75 -1.04 -20.51
N ASP A 193 -19.53 -2.30 -20.15
CA ASP A 193 -19.32 -2.77 -18.77
C ASP A 193 -17.84 -2.67 -18.32
N GLY A 194 -16.94 -2.19 -19.18
CA GLY A 194 -15.51 -2.03 -18.89
C GLY A 194 -14.73 -3.35 -18.72
N ARG A 195 -15.32 -4.51 -19.06
CA ARG A 195 -14.75 -5.83 -18.77
C ARG A 195 -14.02 -6.48 -19.91
N THR A 196 -14.31 -6.07 -21.13
CA THR A 196 -13.73 -6.66 -22.34
C THR A 196 -13.06 -5.59 -23.18
N LEU A 197 -11.76 -5.74 -23.38
CA LEU A 197 -11.00 -4.95 -24.33
C LEU A 197 -10.89 -5.76 -25.64
N THR A 198 -11.36 -5.18 -26.75
CA THR A 198 -11.21 -5.76 -28.09
C THR A 198 -10.22 -4.93 -28.88
N LEU A 199 -9.16 -5.55 -29.35
CA LEU A 199 -8.17 -4.94 -30.24
C LEU A 199 -8.26 -5.65 -31.60
N ASN A 200 -8.63 -4.91 -32.63
CA ASN A 200 -8.56 -5.37 -34.01
C ASN A 200 -7.33 -4.75 -34.66
N LEU A 201 -6.32 -5.54 -34.92
CA LEU A 201 -5.09 -5.11 -35.57
C LEU A 201 -5.17 -5.47 -37.05
N VAL A 202 -5.07 -4.46 -37.91
CA VAL A 202 -5.06 -4.64 -39.35
C VAL A 202 -3.65 -4.40 -39.86
N PHE A 203 -3.11 -5.39 -40.58
CA PHE A 203 -1.77 -5.32 -41.15
C PHE A 203 -1.88 -5.11 -42.65
N ASN A 204 -0.91 -4.39 -43.23
CA ASN A 204 -0.78 -4.37 -44.67
C ASN A 204 -0.60 -5.82 -45.20
N PRO A 205 -1.33 -6.26 -46.22
CA PRO A 205 -0.99 -7.48 -46.91
C PRO A 205 0.48 -7.35 -47.38
N ALA A 206 1.19 -8.45 -47.32
CA ALA A 206 2.59 -8.50 -47.80
C ALA A 206 2.64 -7.76 -49.14
N GLY A 207 3.50 -6.75 -49.22
CA GLY A 207 3.53 -5.82 -50.34
C GLY A 207 3.39 -6.59 -51.66
N ALA A 208 2.52 -6.09 -52.53
CA ALA A 208 2.31 -6.69 -53.83
C ALA A 208 3.68 -7.01 -54.43
N THR A 209 3.86 -8.25 -54.89
CA THR A 209 5.09 -8.67 -55.60
C THR A 209 5.46 -7.56 -56.54
N GLY A 210 6.62 -6.96 -56.39
CA GLY A 210 7.06 -5.83 -57.22
C GLY A 210 6.80 -6.18 -58.70
N PRO A 211 6.46 -5.22 -59.54
CA PRO A 211 6.17 -5.47 -60.92
C PRO A 211 7.32 -6.34 -61.50
N GLN A 212 6.94 -7.40 -62.15
CA GLN A 212 7.88 -8.23 -62.86
C GLN A 212 8.77 -7.33 -63.72
N GLY A 213 10.08 -7.43 -63.53
CA GLY A 213 11.00 -6.66 -64.34
C GLY A 213 10.64 -6.80 -65.81
N PRO A 214 10.82 -5.76 -66.65
CA PRO A 214 10.50 -5.83 -68.05
C PRO A 214 11.10 -7.12 -68.64
N ALA A 215 10.29 -7.86 -69.38
CA ALA A 215 10.77 -8.99 -70.13
C ALA A 215 12.00 -8.56 -70.89
N GLY A 216 13.11 -9.21 -70.67
CA GLY A 216 14.36 -8.82 -71.39
C GLY A 216 14.02 -8.83 -72.86
N ASP A 217 14.17 -7.63 -73.44
CA ASP A 217 13.98 -7.39 -74.84
C ASP A 217 15.12 -8.15 -75.55
N MET A 218 14.82 -9.36 -76.06
CA MET A 218 15.80 -10.07 -76.91
C MET A 218 15.95 -9.23 -78.16
N SER A 219 17.08 -8.61 -78.30
CA SER A 219 17.37 -7.88 -79.52
C SER A 219 17.26 -8.83 -80.74
N GLU A 220 16.91 -8.27 -81.88
CA GLU A 220 16.90 -9.03 -83.16
C GLU A 220 18.19 -9.78 -83.38
N ALA A 221 19.30 -9.21 -82.87
CA ALA A 221 20.60 -9.87 -82.91
C ALA A 221 20.71 -11.15 -82.06
N ASP A 222 20.07 -11.15 -80.87
CA ASP A 222 20.05 -12.29 -79.95
C ASP A 222 19.12 -13.40 -80.52
N THR A 223 18.02 -12.98 -81.16
CA THR A 223 17.09 -13.92 -81.82
C THR A 223 17.75 -14.58 -83.04
N ILE A 224 18.55 -13.82 -83.80
CA ILE A 224 19.29 -14.33 -84.96
C ILE A 224 20.45 -15.26 -84.48
N ALA A 225 21.13 -14.91 -83.38
CA ALA A 225 22.18 -15.75 -82.82
C ALA A 225 21.64 -17.10 -82.33
N LEU A 226 20.43 -17.09 -81.71
CA LEU A 226 19.79 -18.34 -81.26
C LEU A 226 19.32 -19.16 -82.41
N ALA A 227 18.79 -18.58 -83.53
CA ALA A 227 18.36 -19.23 -84.69
C ALA A 227 19.53 -19.89 -85.47
N VAL A 228 20.71 -19.21 -85.47
CA VAL A 228 21.93 -19.76 -86.11
C VAL A 228 22.57 -20.89 -85.27
N ALA A 229 22.34 -20.87 -83.93
CA ALA A 229 22.88 -21.93 -83.05
C ALA A 229 22.05 -23.17 -82.99
N LEU A 230 20.79 -23.11 -83.45
CA LEU A 230 19.82 -24.21 -83.51
C LEU A 230 19.54 -24.79 -84.92
N GLY A 231 20.21 -24.25 -85.97
CA GLY A 231 20.10 -24.71 -87.36
C GLY A 231 20.94 -25.88 -87.74
#